data_4532548b61d9702836717a41d1d568d1
#
_entry.id   4532548b61d9702836717a41d1d568d1
#
_cell.length_a   1.000
_cell.length_b   1.000
_cell.length_c   1.000
_cell.angle_alpha   90.00
_cell.angle_beta   90.00
_cell.angle_gamma   90.00
#
_symmetry.space_group_name_H-M   'P 1'
#
loop_
_entity.id
_entity.type
_entity.pdbx_description
1 polymer ?
#
loop_
_entity_poly.entity_id
_entity_poly.type
_entity_poly.pdbx_seq_one_letter_code
_entity_poly.pdbx_strand_id
1 'polypeptide(L)'
;MWKISKPYTPILFSTLICCVVIYTWKRDVLKYTADYSRSKKCNKILWDKNEFREFISNGRTIKIVANTPKYRNNSCQQFIALNSPGGRTGNQLFQIAALFGIAFDYDLVPIVKPSFPLLKYFDLPNVSGVKLKNSTTCAPQFPGIFHDCFNSTETDTVLNMTIHGFFQSWKYFKNSEDRIRTILKIRPEYLQTAKLFLEDNNKDGLKNICIHVRRGDMAREFYVKRGFAVVDINFINKAIQFCEVKFKRALFFVLSNDIRWCKQNIKRTVVFSNFTDPGHDLALMTLCDHVVVTSGTFGWWGAWLSKGTAVYFSGFPRPGSQQDTRFSREDYYPSGWIGLS
;
A
#
# COMPACT_ATOMS: atom_id res chain seq x y z
N MET A 1 -52.71 -65.69 -15.49
CA MET A 1 -52.75 -65.75 -14.03
C MET A 1 -51.38 -65.45 -13.47
N TRP A 2 -51.33 -64.62 -12.59
CA TRP A 2 -50.36 -64.11 -11.64
C TRP A 2 -50.03 -62.64 -11.80
N LYS A 3 -50.54 -61.83 -10.85
CA LYS A 3 -50.32 -60.39 -10.63
C LYS A 3 -48.90 -60.19 -10.09
N ILE A 4 -48.18 -59.25 -10.68
CA ILE A 4 -46.94 -58.73 -10.12
C ILE A 4 -47.28 -57.40 -9.44
N SER A 5 -47.09 -57.39 -8.13
CA SER A 5 -47.20 -56.19 -7.29
C SER A 5 -45.99 -55.25 -7.53
N LYS A 6 -46.24 -53.96 -7.68
CA LYS A 6 -45.24 -52.94 -7.76
C LYS A 6 -44.55 -52.72 -6.40
N PRO A 7 -43.22 -52.47 -6.36
CA PRO A 7 -42.58 -52.08 -5.13
C PRO A 7 -42.79 -50.60 -4.88
N TYR A 8 -43.07 -50.26 -3.64
CA TYR A 8 -43.19 -48.90 -3.13
C TYR A 8 -41.85 -48.19 -3.09
N THR A 9 -41.88 -46.90 -3.40
CA THR A 9 -40.82 -45.96 -3.66
C THR A 9 -39.95 -45.55 -2.44
N PRO A 10 -38.65 -45.33 -2.61
CA PRO A 10 -37.76 -44.74 -1.59
C PRO A 10 -37.72 -43.20 -1.62
N ILE A 11 -38.81 -42.50 -2.00
CA ILE A 11 -38.80 -41.02 -2.12
C ILE A 11 -39.01 -40.30 -0.78
N LEU A 12 -39.61 -40.97 0.22
CA LEU A 12 -39.87 -40.33 1.53
C LEU A 12 -38.64 -40.26 2.46
N PHE A 13 -37.63 -41.12 2.25
CA PHE A 13 -36.42 -41.08 3.09
C PHE A 13 -35.40 -39.98 2.67
N SER A 14 -35.34 -39.67 1.39
CA SER A 14 -34.43 -38.63 0.88
C SER A 14 -34.88 -37.21 1.25
N THR A 15 -36.20 -36.97 1.31
CA THR A 15 -36.76 -35.67 1.70
C THR A 15 -36.60 -35.39 3.19
N LEU A 16 -36.66 -36.40 4.05
CA LEU A 16 -36.47 -36.23 5.49
C LEU A 16 -34.99 -35.92 5.82
N ILE A 17 -34.04 -36.58 5.15
CA ILE A 17 -32.61 -36.35 5.32
C ILE A 17 -32.24 -34.92 4.82
N CYS A 18 -32.75 -34.50 3.66
CA CYS A 18 -32.55 -33.14 3.18
C CYS A 18 -33.14 -32.07 4.13
N CYS A 19 -34.34 -32.31 4.68
CA CYS A 19 -34.95 -31.40 5.65
C CYS A 19 -34.17 -31.34 6.97
N VAL A 20 -33.61 -32.43 7.46
CA VAL A 20 -32.80 -32.49 8.67
C VAL A 20 -31.44 -31.78 8.43
N VAL A 21 -30.80 -32.00 7.28
CA VAL A 21 -29.52 -31.35 6.91
C VAL A 21 -29.74 -29.85 6.72
N ILE A 22 -30.82 -29.43 6.07
CA ILE A 22 -31.15 -28.01 5.90
C ILE A 22 -31.53 -27.37 7.24
N TYR A 23 -32.19 -28.09 8.13
CA TYR A 23 -32.59 -27.59 9.45
C TYR A 23 -31.36 -27.44 10.39
N THR A 24 -30.46 -28.42 10.38
CA THR A 24 -29.19 -28.33 11.12
C THR A 24 -28.29 -27.22 10.56
N TRP A 25 -28.14 -27.14 9.23
CA TRP A 25 -27.38 -26.08 8.58
C TRP A 25 -27.98 -24.69 8.88
N LYS A 26 -29.30 -24.51 8.76
CA LYS A 26 -30.00 -23.27 9.17
C LYS A 26 -29.83 -22.93 10.65
N ARG A 27 -29.87 -23.92 11.50
CA ARG A 27 -29.69 -23.78 12.95
C ARG A 27 -28.24 -23.38 13.28
N ASP A 28 -27.25 -23.95 12.59
CA ASP A 28 -25.84 -23.62 12.78
C ASP A 28 -25.52 -22.26 12.19
N VAL A 29 -26.06 -21.89 11.04
CA VAL A 29 -25.96 -20.54 10.46
C VAL A 29 -26.65 -19.51 11.34
N LEU A 30 -27.83 -19.80 11.90
CA LEU A 30 -28.53 -18.91 12.83
C LEU A 30 -27.79 -18.80 14.18
N LYS A 31 -27.15 -19.87 14.63
CA LYS A 31 -26.30 -19.87 15.82
C LYS A 31 -25.03 -19.04 15.56
N TYR A 32 -24.39 -19.25 14.41
CA TYR A 32 -23.23 -18.48 13.98
C TYR A 32 -23.56 -16.98 13.80
N THR A 33 -24.71 -16.65 13.21
CA THR A 33 -25.17 -15.27 13.10
C THR A 33 -25.62 -14.68 14.45
N ALA A 34 -26.16 -15.49 15.36
CA ALA A 34 -26.55 -15.04 16.71
C ALA A 34 -25.34 -14.84 17.63
N ASP A 35 -24.33 -15.73 17.55
CA ASP A 35 -23.07 -15.56 18.28
C ASP A 35 -22.22 -14.43 17.67
N TYR A 36 -22.23 -14.27 16.35
CA TYR A 36 -21.63 -13.12 15.66
C TYR A 36 -22.35 -11.80 16.00
N SER A 37 -23.68 -11.81 16.19
CA SER A 37 -24.42 -10.62 16.64
C SER A 37 -24.27 -10.35 18.13
N ARG A 38 -24.03 -11.38 18.98
CA ARG A 38 -23.75 -11.20 20.41
C ARG A 38 -22.34 -10.66 20.67
N SER A 39 -21.34 -10.98 19.85
CA SER A 39 -20.00 -10.37 19.95
C SER A 39 -19.99 -8.91 19.49
N LYS A 40 -21.01 -8.45 18.76
CA LYS A 40 -21.15 -7.10 18.20
C LYS A 40 -22.04 -6.14 19.01
N LYS A 41 -22.12 -6.26 20.34
CA LYS A 41 -22.61 -5.16 21.18
C LYS A 41 -21.58 -4.03 21.41
N CYS A 42 -20.48 -4.05 20.68
CA CYS A 42 -19.58 -2.92 20.54
C CYS A 42 -20.16 -1.98 19.48
N ASN A 43 -20.52 -0.76 19.86
CA ASN A 43 -20.90 0.26 18.88
C ASN A 43 -19.72 0.41 17.90
N LYS A 44 -19.90 -0.08 16.67
CA LYS A 44 -18.95 0.09 15.58
C LYS A 44 -18.55 1.56 15.54
N ILE A 45 -17.28 1.85 15.60
CA ILE A 45 -16.81 3.13 15.07
C ILE A 45 -16.96 2.96 13.55
N LEU A 46 -18.11 3.38 13.07
CA LEU A 46 -18.29 3.60 11.66
C LEU A 46 -17.33 4.75 11.33
N TRP A 47 -16.23 4.41 10.69
CA TRP A 47 -15.45 5.38 9.95
C TRP A 47 -16.37 5.94 8.87
N ASP A 48 -17.17 6.96 9.23
CA ASP A 48 -17.99 7.65 8.24
C ASP A 48 -17.04 8.21 7.19
N LYS A 49 -17.27 7.80 5.94
CA LYS A 49 -16.51 8.30 4.81
C LYS A 49 -16.54 9.84 4.75
N ASN A 50 -17.55 10.46 5.31
CA ASN A 50 -17.75 11.90 5.33
C ASN A 50 -17.02 12.57 6.51
N GLU A 51 -17.04 12.00 7.73
CA GLU A 51 -16.24 12.46 8.86
C GLU A 51 -14.76 12.42 8.56
N PHE A 52 -14.27 11.35 7.93
CA PHE A 52 -12.88 11.23 7.53
C PHE A 52 -12.48 12.26 6.44
N ARG A 53 -13.39 12.63 5.52
CA ARG A 53 -13.18 13.69 4.52
C ARG A 53 -13.15 15.09 5.17
N GLU A 54 -13.99 15.36 6.11
CA GLU A 54 -14.06 16.65 6.80
C GLU A 54 -12.82 16.90 7.66
N PHE A 55 -12.33 15.89 8.35
CA PHE A 55 -11.10 15.97 9.14
C PHE A 55 -9.86 16.27 8.29
N ILE A 56 -9.75 15.73 7.09
CA ILE A 56 -8.62 15.97 6.18
C ILE A 56 -8.78 17.30 5.41
N SER A 57 -10.00 17.70 5.04
CA SER A 57 -10.25 18.91 4.24
C SER A 57 -9.96 20.20 4.99
N ASN A 58 -10.14 20.19 6.31
CA ASN A 58 -10.00 21.38 7.16
C ASN A 58 -8.59 21.55 7.77
N GLY A 59 -7.59 20.74 7.38
CA GLY A 59 -6.21 20.86 7.87
C GLY A 59 -6.05 20.70 9.38
N ARG A 60 -7.09 20.18 10.06
CA ARG A 60 -7.04 19.96 11.50
C ARG A 60 -6.44 18.60 11.80
N THR A 61 -5.36 18.61 12.57
CA THR A 61 -4.79 17.40 13.16
C THR A 61 -5.84 16.70 13.99
N ILE A 62 -6.25 15.50 13.59
CA ILE A 62 -7.14 14.67 14.42
C ILE A 62 -6.30 14.21 15.62
N LYS A 63 -6.40 14.92 16.71
CA LYS A 63 -6.06 14.36 18.00
C LYS A 63 -7.26 13.49 18.41
N ILE A 64 -7.24 12.20 18.07
CA ILE A 64 -8.09 11.24 18.78
C ILE A 64 -7.47 11.16 20.18
N VAL A 65 -7.83 12.13 21.01
CA VAL A 65 -7.40 12.12 22.40
C VAL A 65 -8.22 11.02 23.04
N ALA A 66 -7.56 10.06 23.67
CA ALA A 66 -8.20 9.00 24.45
C ALA A 66 -9.12 9.52 25.59
N ASN A 67 -9.30 10.81 25.67
CA ASN A 67 -10.09 11.55 26.68
C ASN A 67 -11.41 12.14 26.16
N THR A 68 -11.83 11.90 24.92
CA THR A 68 -13.20 12.31 24.53
C THR A 68 -14.22 11.36 25.14
N PRO A 69 -15.31 11.87 25.73
CA PRO A 69 -16.32 11.06 26.44
C PRO A 69 -16.93 9.94 25.58
N LYS A 70 -16.96 10.07 24.25
CA LYS A 70 -17.45 9.06 23.31
C LYS A 70 -16.61 7.78 23.29
N TYR A 71 -15.33 7.82 23.64
CA TYR A 71 -14.40 6.69 23.54
C TYR A 71 -14.09 6.03 24.89
N ARG A 72 -14.48 6.65 26.01
CA ARG A 72 -14.15 6.17 27.38
C ARG A 72 -14.88 4.89 27.79
N ASN A 73 -15.98 4.54 27.14
CA ASN A 73 -16.85 3.43 27.58
C ASN A 73 -16.91 2.22 26.64
N ASN A 74 -16.13 2.17 25.54
CA ASN A 74 -16.10 1.00 24.67
C ASN A 74 -14.92 0.09 25.02
N SER A 75 -15.17 -0.86 25.94
CA SER A 75 -14.24 -1.93 26.31
C SER A 75 -13.83 -2.88 25.16
N CYS A 76 -14.35 -2.65 23.95
CA CYS A 76 -14.18 -3.49 22.77
C CYS A 76 -13.37 -2.84 21.64
N GLN A 77 -12.85 -1.62 21.84
CA GLN A 77 -12.07 -0.98 20.77
C GLN A 77 -10.70 -1.60 20.65
N GLN A 78 -10.37 -2.07 19.45
CA GLN A 78 -9.09 -2.69 19.11
C GLN A 78 -8.21 -1.71 18.34
N PHE A 79 -6.91 -1.79 18.58
CA PHE A 79 -5.94 -0.88 18.02
C PHE A 79 -4.87 -1.63 17.23
N ILE A 80 -4.31 -0.95 16.24
CA ILE A 80 -3.12 -1.39 15.52
C ILE A 80 -2.04 -0.31 15.57
N ALA A 81 -0.80 -0.71 15.85
CA ALA A 81 0.32 0.21 15.90
C ALA A 81 1.54 -0.33 15.14
N LEU A 82 2.33 0.57 14.58
CA LEU A 82 3.66 0.25 14.10
C LEU A 82 4.64 0.25 15.29
N ASN A 83 5.41 -0.83 15.45
CA ASN A 83 6.38 -0.95 16.52
C ASN A 83 7.41 0.20 16.47
N SER A 84 8.09 0.34 15.32
CA SER A 84 9.01 1.46 15.06
C SER A 84 9.10 1.73 13.57
N PRO A 85 9.23 3.03 13.17
CA PRO A 85 9.50 3.36 11.77
C PRO A 85 10.87 2.82 11.38
N GLY A 86 10.95 2.19 10.20
CA GLY A 86 12.19 1.63 9.68
C GLY A 86 12.52 2.13 8.28
N GLY A 87 13.81 2.16 7.96
CA GLY A 87 14.28 2.59 6.66
C GLY A 87 14.08 4.08 6.37
N ARG A 88 14.11 4.44 5.06
CA ARG A 88 13.88 5.80 4.57
C ARG A 88 12.41 5.99 4.13
N THR A 89 12.08 7.19 3.66
CA THR A 89 10.73 7.65 3.28
C THR A 89 9.90 6.60 2.56
N GLY A 90 10.42 5.93 1.52
CA GLY A 90 9.67 4.93 0.76
C GLY A 90 9.30 3.69 1.57
N ASN A 91 10.18 3.22 2.47
CA ASN A 91 9.87 2.11 3.37
C ASN A 91 8.81 2.51 4.41
N GLN A 92 8.93 3.73 4.94
CA GLN A 92 7.97 4.26 5.91
C GLN A 92 6.59 4.47 5.29
N LEU A 93 6.50 4.83 4.00
CA LEU A 93 5.23 4.91 3.27
C LEU A 93 4.55 3.54 3.18
N PHE A 94 5.29 2.48 2.90
CA PHE A 94 4.73 1.11 2.94
C PHE A 94 4.24 0.73 4.34
N GLN A 95 4.99 1.07 5.37
CA GLN A 95 4.60 0.81 6.76
C GLN A 95 3.29 1.53 7.13
N ILE A 96 3.15 2.80 6.77
CA ILE A 96 1.93 3.58 7.03
C ILE A 96 0.76 3.07 6.18
N ALA A 97 0.97 2.80 4.90
CA ALA A 97 -0.09 2.27 4.05
C ALA A 97 -0.59 0.90 4.53
N ALA A 98 0.31 0.01 4.96
CA ALA A 98 -0.07 -1.27 5.56
C ALA A 98 -0.79 -1.09 6.90
N LEU A 99 -0.31 -0.18 7.77
CA LEU A 99 -0.96 0.14 9.04
C LEU A 99 -2.43 0.54 8.83
N PHE A 100 -2.68 1.49 7.92
CA PHE A 100 -4.03 1.96 7.65
C PHE A 100 -4.85 0.94 6.83
N GLY A 101 -4.25 0.25 5.86
CA GLY A 101 -4.92 -0.78 5.06
C GLY A 101 -5.43 -1.92 5.93
N ILE A 102 -4.59 -2.48 6.78
CA ILE A 102 -4.98 -3.51 7.75
C ILE A 102 -6.03 -2.96 8.73
N ALA A 103 -5.84 -1.73 9.22
CA ALA A 103 -6.81 -1.09 10.11
C ALA A 103 -8.21 -1.02 9.48
N PHE A 104 -8.29 -0.69 8.19
CA PHE A 104 -9.55 -0.59 7.47
C PHE A 104 -10.18 -1.94 7.15
N ASP A 105 -9.38 -2.94 6.85
CA ASP A 105 -9.88 -4.29 6.52
C ASP A 105 -10.42 -5.00 7.76
N TYR A 106 -9.88 -4.70 8.95
CA TYR A 106 -10.21 -5.38 10.19
C TYR A 106 -10.87 -4.51 11.27
N ASP A 107 -11.38 -3.32 10.91
CA ASP A 107 -12.04 -2.38 11.85
C ASP A 107 -11.16 -2.01 13.08
N LEU A 108 -9.84 -1.90 12.90
CA LEU A 108 -8.91 -1.50 13.95
C LEU A 108 -8.67 0.02 13.94
N VAL A 109 -8.25 0.58 15.07
CA VAL A 109 -7.84 1.98 15.16
C VAL A 109 -6.33 2.10 14.97
N PRO A 110 -5.85 2.75 13.89
CA PRO A 110 -4.43 2.90 13.64
C PRO A 110 -3.83 3.95 14.60
N ILE A 111 -2.68 3.59 15.20
CA ILE A 111 -1.91 4.50 16.06
C ILE A 111 -0.68 4.97 15.30
N VAL A 112 -0.61 6.27 15.02
CA VAL A 112 0.57 6.94 14.45
C VAL A 112 1.16 7.85 15.51
N LYS A 113 2.43 7.61 15.87
CA LYS A 113 3.13 8.42 16.89
C LYS A 113 3.41 9.83 16.36
N PRO A 114 3.29 10.90 17.18
CA PRO A 114 3.59 12.27 16.75
C PRO A 114 5.03 12.48 16.26
N SER A 115 5.96 11.60 16.63
CA SER A 115 7.35 11.62 16.18
C SER A 115 7.59 10.87 14.87
N PHE A 116 6.53 10.43 14.17
CA PHE A 116 6.69 9.66 12.94
C PHE A 116 7.30 10.52 11.83
N PRO A 117 8.42 10.12 11.18
CA PRO A 117 9.17 11.01 10.28
C PRO A 117 8.39 11.49 9.06
N LEU A 118 7.42 10.71 8.58
CA LEU A 118 6.58 11.10 7.42
C LEU A 118 5.68 12.31 7.70
N LEU A 119 5.44 12.68 8.96
CA LEU A 119 4.69 13.88 9.32
C LEU A 119 5.35 15.16 8.80
N LYS A 120 6.63 15.10 8.40
CA LYS A 120 7.29 16.18 7.68
C LYS A 120 6.67 16.43 6.29
N TYR A 121 6.22 15.39 5.62
CA TYR A 121 5.77 15.43 4.22
C TYR A 121 4.27 15.29 4.04
N PHE A 122 3.57 14.70 5.04
CA PHE A 122 2.16 14.34 4.97
C PHE A 122 1.41 14.78 6.21
N ASP A 123 0.16 15.16 6.03
CA ASP A 123 -0.78 15.38 7.15
C ASP A 123 -1.44 14.06 7.56
N LEU A 124 -0.68 13.20 8.24
CA LEU A 124 -1.19 11.92 8.70
C LEU A 124 -2.07 12.10 9.94
N PRO A 125 -3.20 11.37 10.03
CA PRO A 125 -3.92 11.25 11.28
C PRO A 125 -2.99 10.67 12.34
N ASN A 126 -2.87 11.34 13.50
CA ASN A 126 -2.06 10.83 14.59
C ASN A 126 -2.91 10.58 15.83
N VAL A 127 -2.59 9.51 16.54
CA VAL A 127 -3.19 9.13 17.81
C VAL A 127 -2.09 9.10 18.84
N SER A 128 -2.23 9.90 19.90
CA SER A 128 -1.28 9.98 21.00
C SER A 128 -1.87 9.46 22.30
N GLY A 129 -1.02 9.03 23.23
CA GLY A 129 -1.43 8.66 24.59
C GLY A 129 -1.96 7.24 24.76
N VAL A 130 -2.09 6.45 23.68
CA VAL A 130 -2.51 5.04 23.77
C VAL A 130 -1.30 4.15 23.99
N LYS A 131 -1.31 3.38 25.09
CA LYS A 131 -0.36 2.28 25.33
C LYS A 131 -1.07 0.97 25.01
N LEU A 132 -0.58 0.24 24.01
CA LEU A 132 -1.09 -1.09 23.69
C LEU A 132 -0.72 -2.07 24.81
N LYS A 133 -1.73 -2.72 25.36
CA LYS A 133 -1.58 -3.87 26.25
C LYS A 133 -2.11 -5.11 25.52
N ASN A 134 -1.48 -6.27 25.73
CA ASN A 134 -1.93 -7.55 25.16
C ASN A 134 -2.11 -7.47 23.62
N SER A 135 -1.04 -7.16 22.90
CA SER A 135 -1.06 -7.10 21.44
C SER A 135 -0.41 -8.34 20.83
N THR A 136 -1.01 -8.87 19.77
CA THR A 136 -0.35 -9.81 18.86
C THR A 136 0.57 -9.06 17.89
N THR A 137 1.67 -9.71 17.48
CA THR A 137 2.62 -9.10 16.54
C THR A 137 2.52 -9.76 15.17
N CYS A 138 2.29 -8.95 14.13
CA CYS A 138 2.45 -9.36 12.74
C CYS A 138 3.78 -8.86 12.20
N ALA A 139 4.61 -9.79 11.71
CA ALA A 139 5.91 -9.48 11.13
C ALA A 139 6.15 -10.36 9.90
N PRO A 140 6.06 -9.81 8.67
CA PRO A 140 6.37 -10.56 7.47
C PRO A 140 7.84 -10.99 7.46
N GLN A 141 8.11 -12.25 7.10
CA GLN A 141 9.46 -12.80 7.04
C GLN A 141 10.32 -12.05 6.02
N PHE A 142 9.73 -11.69 4.88
CA PHE A 142 10.39 -10.94 3.82
C PHE A 142 9.57 -9.73 3.43
N PRO A 143 10.21 -8.54 3.30
CA PRO A 143 9.47 -7.29 3.05
C PRO A 143 8.64 -7.29 1.77
N GLY A 144 9.16 -7.89 0.68
CA GLY A 144 8.55 -7.91 -0.65
C GLY A 144 7.62 -9.10 -0.91
N ILE A 145 7.21 -9.82 0.13
CA ILE A 145 6.25 -10.92 0.07
C ILE A 145 5.07 -10.59 0.98
N PHE A 146 3.86 -10.73 0.46
CA PHE A 146 2.65 -10.53 1.27
C PHE A 146 2.52 -11.61 2.32
N HIS A 147 2.20 -11.21 3.54
CA HIS A 147 1.92 -12.10 4.66
C HIS A 147 0.57 -11.74 5.27
N ASP A 148 -0.36 -12.68 5.25
CA ASP A 148 -1.65 -12.46 5.90
C ASP A 148 -1.50 -12.55 7.42
N CYS A 149 -1.67 -11.41 8.07
CA CYS A 149 -1.53 -11.28 9.52
C CYS A 149 -2.64 -11.98 10.31
N PHE A 150 -3.72 -12.40 9.67
CA PHE A 150 -4.91 -12.94 10.32
C PHE A 150 -5.19 -14.41 9.97
N ASN A 151 -4.47 -14.98 8.99
CA ASN A 151 -4.71 -16.34 8.51
C ASN A 151 -4.26 -17.44 9.49
N SER A 152 -3.61 -17.09 10.61
CA SER A 152 -3.06 -18.05 11.58
C SER A 152 -3.68 -17.96 12.97
N THR A 153 -4.73 -17.17 13.16
CA THR A 153 -5.29 -16.98 14.49
C THR A 153 -6.43 -17.98 14.76
N GLU A 154 -6.13 -19.02 15.51
CA GLU A 154 -7.11 -19.89 16.16
C GLU A 154 -7.94 -19.17 17.25
N THR A 155 -7.78 -17.87 17.43
CA THR A 155 -8.47 -17.11 18.48
C THR A 155 -9.33 -16.01 17.88
N ASP A 156 -10.64 -16.14 18.05
CA ASP A 156 -11.68 -15.17 17.68
C ASP A 156 -11.56 -13.79 18.39
N THR A 157 -10.50 -13.53 19.13
CA THR A 157 -10.33 -12.32 19.95
C THR A 157 -8.95 -11.70 19.77
N VAL A 158 -8.68 -11.08 18.63
CA VAL A 158 -7.52 -10.18 18.51
C VAL A 158 -7.88 -8.87 19.19
N LEU A 159 -7.36 -8.63 20.40
CA LEU A 159 -7.64 -7.40 21.15
C LEU A 159 -6.88 -6.19 20.61
N ASN A 160 -5.59 -6.33 20.29
CA ASN A 160 -4.73 -5.30 19.72
C ASN A 160 -3.67 -5.93 18.82
N MET A 161 -3.14 -5.17 17.84
CA MET A 161 -2.08 -5.64 16.95
C MET A 161 -0.88 -4.70 16.94
N THR A 162 0.29 -5.27 16.85
CA THR A 162 1.53 -4.53 16.55
C THR A 162 2.11 -5.07 15.25
N ILE A 163 2.39 -4.18 14.29
CA ILE A 163 3.08 -4.56 13.06
C ILE A 163 4.57 -4.22 13.15
N HIS A 164 5.42 -5.12 12.66
CA HIS A 164 6.87 -4.98 12.64
C HIS A 164 7.44 -5.42 11.29
N GLY A 165 8.22 -4.57 10.64
CA GLY A 165 8.80 -4.83 9.33
C GLY A 165 8.51 -3.74 8.30
N PHE A 166 8.82 -3.99 7.02
CA PHE A 166 8.66 -2.98 5.97
C PHE A 166 7.36 -3.09 5.17
N PHE A 167 6.69 -4.23 5.17
CA PHE A 167 5.39 -4.43 4.51
C PHE A 167 5.36 -3.98 3.05
N GLN A 168 6.41 -4.27 2.26
CA GLN A 168 6.59 -3.79 0.90
C GLN A 168 5.72 -4.57 -0.11
N SER A 169 4.42 -4.62 0.13
CA SER A 169 3.43 -5.20 -0.78
C SER A 169 2.20 -4.29 -0.86
N TRP A 170 1.72 -4.04 -2.07
CA TRP A 170 0.49 -3.27 -2.29
C TRP A 170 -0.76 -4.02 -1.79
N LYS A 171 -0.67 -5.33 -1.60
CA LYS A 171 -1.79 -6.17 -1.15
C LYS A 171 -2.28 -5.83 0.26
N TYR A 172 -1.44 -5.22 1.11
CA TYR A 172 -1.85 -4.77 2.44
C TYR A 172 -2.88 -3.64 2.44
N PHE A 173 -3.04 -2.94 1.32
CA PHE A 173 -3.97 -1.81 1.20
C PHE A 173 -4.79 -1.81 -0.09
N LYS A 174 -4.79 -2.92 -0.84
CA LYS A 174 -5.52 -3.07 -2.12
C LYS A 174 -7.02 -2.77 -2.02
N ASN A 175 -7.64 -3.15 -0.90
CA ASN A 175 -9.08 -2.95 -0.67
C ASN A 175 -9.42 -1.50 -0.27
N SER A 176 -8.42 -0.68 0.02
CA SER A 176 -8.57 0.66 0.58
C SER A 176 -7.74 1.71 -0.15
N GLU A 177 -7.37 1.48 -1.43
CA GLU A 177 -6.48 2.36 -2.20
C GLU A 177 -6.90 3.83 -2.16
N ASP A 178 -8.17 4.16 -2.42
CA ASP A 178 -8.65 5.54 -2.44
C ASP A 178 -8.54 6.21 -1.07
N ARG A 179 -8.78 5.44 0.00
CA ARG A 179 -8.62 5.92 1.38
C ARG A 179 -7.15 6.18 1.69
N ILE A 180 -6.25 5.28 1.29
CA ILE A 180 -4.79 5.47 1.45
C ILE A 180 -4.31 6.68 0.66
N ARG A 181 -4.77 6.90 -0.57
CA ARG A 181 -4.47 8.10 -1.36
C ARG A 181 -4.95 9.38 -0.68
N THR A 182 -6.08 9.31 0.01
CA THR A 182 -6.62 10.44 0.78
C THR A 182 -5.77 10.75 2.01
N ILE A 183 -5.25 9.72 2.69
CA ILE A 183 -4.35 9.86 3.84
C ILE A 183 -2.96 10.37 3.41
N LEU A 184 -2.43 9.84 2.31
CA LEU A 184 -1.10 10.18 1.82
C LEU A 184 -1.13 11.41 0.90
N LYS A 185 -1.78 12.49 1.36
CA LYS A 185 -1.69 13.79 0.69
C LYS A 185 -0.40 14.49 1.09
N ILE A 186 0.42 14.77 0.09
CA ILE A 186 1.64 15.55 0.27
C ILE A 186 1.27 16.98 0.70
N ARG A 187 2.01 17.53 1.62
CA ARG A 187 1.80 18.90 2.12
C ARG A 187 1.87 19.94 1.00
N PRO A 188 1.02 21.00 1.07
CA PRO A 188 0.90 21.99 0.00
C PRO A 188 2.21 22.65 -0.40
N GLU A 189 3.12 22.90 0.54
CA GLU A 189 4.41 23.54 0.27
C GLU A 189 5.29 22.75 -0.70
N TYR A 190 5.31 21.40 -0.58
CA TYR A 190 6.05 20.55 -1.53
C TYR A 190 5.36 20.48 -2.89
N LEU A 191 4.03 20.39 -2.91
CA LEU A 191 3.25 20.35 -4.15
C LEU A 191 3.38 21.66 -4.93
N GLN A 192 3.34 22.81 -4.25
CA GLN A 192 3.46 24.11 -4.90
C GLN A 192 4.83 24.28 -5.56
N THR A 193 5.92 23.93 -4.87
CA THR A 193 7.27 24.00 -5.42
C THR A 193 7.44 23.09 -6.64
N ALA A 194 6.94 21.84 -6.57
CA ALA A 194 7.00 20.92 -7.69
C ALA A 194 6.13 21.36 -8.87
N LYS A 195 4.96 21.96 -8.61
CA LYS A 195 4.09 22.51 -9.65
C LYS A 195 4.77 23.66 -10.41
N LEU A 196 5.36 24.60 -9.70
CA LEU A 196 6.11 25.69 -10.32
C LEU A 196 7.27 25.17 -11.17
N PHE A 197 8.00 24.16 -10.68
CA PHE A 197 9.08 23.54 -11.44
C PHE A 197 8.58 22.91 -12.75
N LEU A 198 7.42 22.22 -12.74
CA LEU A 198 6.81 21.68 -13.95
C LEU A 198 6.38 22.81 -14.91
N GLU A 199 5.71 23.83 -14.42
CA GLU A 199 5.23 24.97 -15.21
C GLU A 199 6.38 25.76 -15.86
N ASP A 200 7.50 25.91 -15.16
CA ASP A 200 8.67 26.61 -15.69
C ASP A 200 9.38 25.84 -16.81
N ASN A 201 9.36 24.53 -16.77
CA ASN A 201 10.06 23.68 -17.75
C ASN A 201 9.14 23.16 -18.86
N ASN A 202 7.82 23.15 -18.70
CA ASN A 202 6.85 22.63 -19.67
C ASN A 202 5.89 23.72 -20.16
N LYS A 203 6.40 24.63 -20.97
CA LYS A 203 5.58 25.73 -21.57
C LYS A 203 4.66 25.24 -22.70
N ASP A 204 4.98 24.10 -23.32
CA ASP A 204 4.27 23.58 -24.49
C ASP A 204 3.12 22.63 -24.12
N GLY A 205 2.82 22.43 -22.84
CA GLY A 205 1.78 21.54 -22.35
C GLY A 205 1.98 20.08 -22.78
N LEU A 206 3.21 19.61 -22.77
CA LEU A 206 3.55 18.22 -23.06
C LEU A 206 3.11 17.31 -21.89
N LYS A 207 3.03 16.00 -22.14
CA LYS A 207 2.86 15.04 -21.04
C LYS A 207 4.10 14.98 -20.17
N ASN A 208 3.94 15.26 -18.89
CA ASN A 208 5.02 15.19 -17.91
C ASN A 208 5.29 13.73 -17.52
N ILE A 209 6.47 13.23 -17.85
CA ILE A 209 6.89 11.86 -17.49
C ILE A 209 8.08 11.94 -16.57
N CYS A 210 7.91 11.49 -15.32
CA CYS A 210 9.02 11.37 -14.39
C CYS A 210 9.78 10.06 -14.59
N ILE A 211 11.12 10.13 -14.53
CA ILE A 211 12.01 8.95 -14.52
C ILE A 211 12.80 8.97 -13.21
N HIS A 212 12.46 8.09 -12.30
CA HIS A 212 13.20 7.93 -11.05
C HIS A 212 14.28 6.88 -11.19
N VAL A 213 15.54 7.32 -11.16
CA VAL A 213 16.72 6.46 -11.31
C VAL A 213 17.37 6.20 -9.95
N ARG A 214 17.21 4.98 -9.45
CA ARG A 214 17.81 4.52 -8.19
C ARG A 214 19.14 3.83 -8.48
N ARG A 215 20.24 4.48 -8.11
CA ARG A 215 21.60 3.96 -8.26
C ARG A 215 22.41 4.08 -6.97
N GLY A 216 23.08 5.14 -6.75
CA GLY A 216 23.84 5.51 -5.57
C GLY A 216 24.35 4.32 -4.75
N ASP A 217 23.78 4.11 -3.56
CA ASP A 217 24.11 3.00 -2.67
C ASP A 217 23.82 1.61 -3.27
N MET A 218 22.81 1.48 -4.15
CA MET A 218 22.48 0.21 -4.80
C MET A 218 23.57 -0.28 -5.77
N ALA A 219 24.41 0.60 -6.31
CA ALA A 219 25.52 0.28 -7.17
C ALA A 219 26.74 -0.28 -6.42
N ARG A 220 26.73 -0.29 -5.09
CA ARG A 220 27.82 -0.86 -4.29
C ARG A 220 27.84 -2.39 -4.47
N GLU A 221 29.02 -2.96 -4.56
CA GLU A 221 29.27 -4.39 -4.79
C GLU A 221 28.48 -5.30 -3.85
N PHE A 222 28.36 -4.92 -2.59
CA PHE A 222 27.57 -5.63 -1.57
C PHE A 222 26.11 -5.85 -1.98
N TYR A 223 25.45 -4.82 -2.53
CA TYR A 223 24.06 -4.94 -2.97
C TYR A 223 23.95 -5.69 -4.29
N VAL A 224 24.86 -5.41 -5.23
CA VAL A 224 24.89 -6.08 -6.53
C VAL A 224 25.10 -7.60 -6.39
N LYS A 225 26.00 -8.03 -5.51
CA LYS A 225 26.20 -9.47 -5.19
C LYS A 225 24.94 -10.14 -4.66
N ARG A 226 24.16 -9.44 -3.87
CA ARG A 226 22.87 -9.94 -3.31
C ARG A 226 21.73 -9.97 -4.31
N GLY A 227 21.89 -9.38 -5.49
CA GLY A 227 20.86 -9.37 -6.53
C GLY A 227 20.07 -8.08 -6.65
N PHE A 228 20.51 -6.99 -6.01
CA PHE A 228 19.98 -5.68 -6.30
C PHE A 228 20.44 -5.27 -7.69
N ALA A 229 19.53 -5.30 -8.65
CA ALA A 229 19.83 -4.95 -10.02
C ALA A 229 19.82 -3.43 -10.19
N VAL A 230 20.92 -2.90 -10.68
CA VAL A 230 21.09 -1.47 -11.01
C VAL A 230 20.93 -1.34 -12.51
N VAL A 231 20.04 -0.45 -12.94
CA VAL A 231 19.82 -0.22 -14.38
C VAL A 231 21.04 0.43 -15.03
N ASP A 232 21.25 0.09 -16.28
CA ASP A 232 22.15 0.77 -17.20
C ASP A 232 21.41 1.81 -18.05
N ILE A 233 22.12 2.47 -18.92
CA ILE A 233 21.56 3.48 -19.83
C ILE A 233 20.60 2.86 -20.86
N ASN A 234 20.79 1.59 -21.22
CA ASN A 234 19.95 0.92 -22.22
C ASN A 234 18.50 0.80 -21.72
N PHE A 235 18.29 0.44 -20.45
CA PHE A 235 16.95 0.44 -19.88
C PHE A 235 16.31 1.83 -19.93
N ILE A 236 17.04 2.88 -19.54
CA ILE A 236 16.52 4.24 -19.54
C ILE A 236 16.13 4.68 -20.96
N ASN A 237 16.97 4.40 -21.95
CA ASN A 237 16.67 4.71 -23.35
C ASN A 237 15.45 3.94 -23.87
N LYS A 238 15.33 2.64 -23.55
CA LYS A 238 14.13 1.84 -23.86
C LYS A 238 12.87 2.40 -23.24
N ALA A 239 12.94 2.80 -21.97
CA ALA A 239 11.80 3.37 -21.25
C ALA A 239 11.38 4.72 -21.85
N ILE A 240 12.34 5.59 -22.19
CA ILE A 240 12.05 6.86 -22.88
C ILE A 240 11.38 6.57 -24.23
N GLN A 241 11.95 5.70 -25.06
CA GLN A 241 11.39 5.34 -26.35
C GLN A 241 9.98 4.75 -26.23
N PHE A 242 9.77 3.86 -25.29
CA PHE A 242 8.44 3.32 -25.00
C PHE A 242 7.43 4.43 -24.69
N CYS A 243 7.81 5.37 -23.83
CA CYS A 243 6.94 6.49 -23.44
C CYS A 243 6.69 7.45 -24.61
N GLU A 244 7.69 7.75 -25.46
CA GLU A 244 7.54 8.58 -26.67
C GLU A 244 6.51 7.97 -27.64
N VAL A 245 6.59 6.66 -27.88
CA VAL A 245 5.63 5.94 -28.74
C VAL A 245 4.24 5.94 -28.13
N LYS A 246 4.14 5.63 -26.83
CA LYS A 246 2.85 5.46 -26.15
C LYS A 246 2.11 6.78 -25.91
N PHE A 247 2.84 7.82 -25.51
CA PHE A 247 2.27 9.10 -25.06
C PHE A 247 2.49 10.24 -26.07
N LYS A 248 3.22 10.00 -27.16
CA LYS A 248 3.53 10.92 -28.27
C LYS A 248 4.24 12.20 -27.82
N ARG A 249 3.50 13.22 -27.36
CA ARG A 249 4.03 14.52 -26.93
C ARG A 249 4.42 14.46 -25.45
N ALA A 250 5.69 14.15 -25.13
CA ALA A 250 6.17 13.94 -23.79
C ALA A 250 7.41 14.79 -23.47
N LEU A 251 7.48 15.25 -22.23
CA LEU A 251 8.67 15.87 -21.63
C LEU A 251 9.09 15.01 -20.42
N PHE A 252 10.39 14.71 -20.35
CA PHE A 252 10.93 13.83 -19.33
C PHE A 252 11.62 14.59 -18.21
N PHE A 253 11.25 14.28 -16.97
CA PHE A 253 11.87 14.80 -15.75
C PHE A 253 12.65 13.70 -15.06
N VAL A 254 13.95 13.85 -14.88
CA VAL A 254 14.83 12.84 -14.31
C VAL A 254 15.17 13.18 -12.87
N LEU A 255 14.87 12.26 -11.96
CA LEU A 255 15.17 12.32 -10.54
C LEU A 255 16.09 11.16 -10.15
N SER A 256 17.09 11.42 -9.34
CA SER A 256 18.02 10.35 -8.94
C SER A 256 18.78 10.70 -7.66
N ASN A 257 19.11 9.68 -6.88
CA ASN A 257 20.12 9.80 -5.83
C ASN A 257 21.56 9.74 -6.37
N ASP A 258 21.72 9.65 -7.69
CA ASP A 258 22.99 9.75 -8.43
C ASP A 258 22.79 10.59 -9.70
N ILE A 259 22.40 11.84 -9.50
CA ILE A 259 22.06 12.75 -10.61
C ILE A 259 23.28 13.04 -11.50
N ARG A 260 24.51 12.94 -10.95
CA ARG A 260 25.74 13.11 -11.71
C ARG A 260 25.85 12.04 -12.80
N TRP A 261 25.64 10.79 -12.44
CA TRP A 261 25.64 9.68 -13.40
C TRP A 261 24.55 9.89 -14.47
N CYS A 262 23.34 10.31 -14.08
CA CYS A 262 22.26 10.58 -15.03
C CYS A 262 22.67 11.65 -16.07
N LYS A 263 23.19 12.79 -15.62
CA LYS A 263 23.67 13.88 -16.50
C LYS A 263 24.79 13.42 -17.46
N GLN A 264 25.67 12.53 -17.01
CA GLN A 264 26.77 12.02 -17.82
C GLN A 264 26.31 11.01 -18.87
N ASN A 265 25.27 10.22 -18.61
CA ASN A 265 24.90 9.08 -19.44
C ASN A 265 23.63 9.30 -20.27
N ILE A 266 22.63 10.06 -19.79
CA ILE A 266 21.41 10.34 -20.53
C ILE A 266 21.70 11.45 -21.54
N LYS A 267 21.70 11.10 -22.85
CA LYS A 267 21.97 12.01 -23.97
C LYS A 267 20.70 12.49 -24.68
N ARG A 268 19.52 12.17 -24.11
CA ARG A 268 18.22 12.64 -24.58
C ARG A 268 17.89 14.00 -23.99
N THR A 269 17.01 14.75 -24.64
CA THR A 269 16.47 16.00 -24.10
C THR A 269 15.57 15.68 -22.92
N VAL A 270 16.05 16.00 -21.72
CA VAL A 270 15.34 15.77 -20.45
C VAL A 270 15.60 16.93 -19.49
N VAL A 271 14.71 17.13 -18.54
CA VAL A 271 14.88 18.07 -17.42
C VAL A 271 15.36 17.30 -16.19
N PHE A 272 16.47 17.70 -15.61
CA PHE A 272 16.96 17.08 -14.38
C PHE A 272 16.44 17.83 -13.15
N SER A 273 15.86 17.09 -12.21
CA SER A 273 15.51 17.63 -10.90
C SER A 273 16.75 18.17 -10.19
N ASN A 274 16.61 19.33 -9.57
CA ASN A 274 17.65 19.97 -8.73
C ASN A 274 17.24 19.97 -7.25
N PHE A 275 16.16 19.30 -6.89
CA PHE A 275 15.69 19.23 -5.52
C PHE A 275 16.63 18.42 -4.63
N THR A 276 16.79 18.88 -3.40
CA THR A 276 17.62 18.22 -2.37
C THR A 276 16.78 17.55 -1.30
N ASP A 277 15.54 18.02 -1.10
CA ASP A 277 14.60 17.41 -0.16
C ASP A 277 13.73 16.36 -0.87
N PRO A 278 13.69 15.11 -0.35
CA PRO A 278 12.88 14.03 -0.92
C PRO A 278 11.38 14.36 -1.06
N GLY A 279 10.87 15.27 -0.24
CA GLY A 279 9.46 15.71 -0.32
C GLY A 279 9.14 16.38 -1.65
N HIS A 280 10.04 17.21 -2.18
CA HIS A 280 9.87 17.87 -3.49
C HIS A 280 9.97 16.86 -4.63
N ASP A 281 10.93 15.91 -4.58
CA ASP A 281 11.03 14.86 -5.60
C ASP A 281 9.78 13.95 -5.61
N LEU A 282 9.25 13.62 -4.44
CA LEU A 282 8.02 12.83 -4.34
C LEU A 282 6.82 13.60 -4.88
N ALA A 283 6.70 14.89 -4.55
CA ALA A 283 5.67 15.79 -5.07
C ALA A 283 5.75 15.90 -6.60
N LEU A 284 6.96 16.05 -7.15
CA LEU A 284 7.18 16.11 -8.59
C LEU A 284 6.70 14.85 -9.29
N MET A 285 7.08 13.65 -8.80
CA MET A 285 6.59 12.38 -9.33
C MET A 285 5.06 12.26 -9.24
N THR A 286 4.46 12.71 -8.13
CA THR A 286 3.00 12.66 -7.91
C THR A 286 2.23 13.54 -8.89
N LEU A 287 2.81 14.66 -9.32
CA LEU A 287 2.20 15.60 -10.25
C LEU A 287 2.46 15.24 -11.72
N CYS A 288 3.38 14.33 -12.02
CA CYS A 288 3.61 13.85 -13.37
C CYS A 288 2.45 12.99 -13.88
N ASP A 289 2.16 13.04 -15.19
CA ASP A 289 1.14 12.23 -15.85
C ASP A 289 1.49 10.74 -15.80
N HIS A 290 2.78 10.39 -15.93
CA HIS A 290 3.28 9.00 -15.92
C HIS A 290 4.65 8.93 -15.23
N VAL A 291 5.00 7.75 -14.73
CA VAL A 291 6.26 7.57 -14.00
C VAL A 291 6.97 6.30 -14.42
N VAL A 292 8.26 6.43 -14.72
CA VAL A 292 9.20 5.32 -14.92
C VAL A 292 10.02 5.15 -13.66
N VAL A 293 10.10 3.92 -13.13
CA VAL A 293 10.88 3.60 -11.93
C VAL A 293 11.89 2.49 -12.22
N THR A 294 13.08 2.63 -11.72
CA THR A 294 14.11 1.61 -11.90
C THR A 294 14.03 0.55 -10.79
N SER A 295 14.17 0.95 -9.55
CA SER A 295 14.04 0.07 -8.38
C SER A 295 13.83 0.89 -7.11
N GLY A 296 13.54 0.20 -6.01
CA GLY A 296 13.43 0.81 -4.67
C GLY A 296 12.06 1.44 -4.37
N THR A 297 11.79 1.50 -3.08
CA THR A 297 10.47 1.87 -2.54
C THR A 297 10.08 3.33 -2.76
N PHE A 298 11.05 4.24 -2.88
CA PHE A 298 10.76 5.67 -3.07
C PHE A 298 10.14 5.96 -4.45
N GLY A 299 10.77 5.45 -5.52
CA GLY A 299 10.22 5.58 -6.87
C GLY A 299 8.88 4.85 -7.01
N TRP A 300 8.74 3.69 -6.37
CA TRP A 300 7.49 2.95 -6.32
C TRP A 300 6.34 3.84 -5.82
N TRP A 301 6.55 4.54 -4.70
CA TRP A 301 5.53 5.44 -4.15
C TRP A 301 5.25 6.65 -5.04
N GLY A 302 6.25 7.21 -5.68
CA GLY A 302 6.06 8.27 -6.66
C GLY A 302 5.16 7.82 -7.81
N ALA A 303 5.41 6.62 -8.35
CA ALA A 303 4.57 6.03 -9.40
C ALA A 303 3.16 5.70 -8.92
N TRP A 304 3.01 5.14 -7.72
CA TRP A 304 1.70 4.80 -7.19
C TRP A 304 0.84 6.05 -6.91
N LEU A 305 1.44 7.10 -6.36
CA LEU A 305 0.73 8.35 -6.04
C LEU A 305 0.35 9.15 -7.30
N SER A 306 1.09 9.06 -8.41
CA SER A 306 0.82 9.79 -9.65
C SER A 306 -0.51 9.41 -10.32
N LYS A 307 -1.05 8.21 -10.03
CA LYS A 307 -2.25 7.63 -10.67
C LYS A 307 -2.14 7.38 -12.17
N GLY A 308 -1.03 7.73 -12.80
CA GLY A 308 -0.78 7.51 -14.21
C GLY A 308 -0.26 6.11 -14.53
N THR A 309 0.18 5.91 -15.76
CA THR A 309 0.86 4.68 -16.13
C THR A 309 2.21 4.62 -15.42
N ALA A 310 2.43 3.54 -14.68
CA ALA A 310 3.73 3.22 -14.10
C ALA A 310 4.48 2.21 -14.96
N VAL A 311 5.71 2.53 -15.30
CA VAL A 311 6.64 1.64 -16.01
C VAL A 311 7.77 1.29 -15.05
N TYR A 312 8.11 0.01 -14.91
CA TYR A 312 9.16 -0.42 -13.99
C TYR A 312 10.20 -1.32 -14.66
N PHE A 313 11.40 -1.34 -14.09
CA PHE A 313 12.46 -2.26 -14.51
C PHE A 313 12.16 -3.66 -14.01
N SER A 314 11.83 -4.58 -14.92
CA SER A 314 11.45 -5.97 -14.60
C SER A 314 12.65 -6.85 -14.20
N GLY A 315 13.88 -6.39 -14.44
CA GLY A 315 15.10 -7.08 -14.03
C GLY A 315 15.44 -6.93 -12.54
N PHE A 316 14.59 -6.28 -11.75
CA PHE A 316 14.75 -6.20 -10.28
C PHE A 316 13.71 -7.09 -9.57
N PRO A 317 14.12 -7.88 -8.58
CA PRO A 317 15.50 -8.32 -8.27
C PRO A 317 16.10 -9.13 -9.42
N ARG A 318 17.44 -9.26 -9.44
CA ARG A 318 18.10 -10.09 -10.46
C ARG A 318 17.64 -11.54 -10.33
N PRO A 319 17.09 -12.15 -11.39
CA PRO A 319 16.61 -13.52 -11.38
C PRO A 319 17.66 -14.51 -10.86
N GLY A 320 17.22 -15.46 -10.01
CA GLY A 320 18.08 -16.49 -9.41
C GLY A 320 19.00 -15.98 -8.29
N SER A 321 18.90 -14.72 -7.86
CA SER A 321 19.70 -14.16 -6.78
C SER A 321 19.09 -14.39 -5.40
N GLN A 322 19.90 -14.16 -4.34
CA GLN A 322 19.40 -14.19 -2.97
C GLN A 322 18.21 -13.23 -2.75
N GLN A 323 18.21 -12.07 -3.39
CA GLN A 323 17.11 -11.12 -3.26
C GLN A 323 15.84 -11.61 -3.96
N ASP A 324 15.98 -12.36 -5.05
CA ASP A 324 14.87 -12.90 -5.82
C ASP A 324 14.06 -13.93 -5.00
N THR A 325 14.74 -14.76 -4.20
CA THR A 325 14.07 -15.74 -3.31
C THR A 325 13.28 -15.10 -2.16
N ARG A 326 13.48 -13.80 -1.93
CA ARG A 326 12.85 -13.02 -0.84
C ARG A 326 11.86 -11.97 -1.35
N PHE A 327 11.45 -12.13 -2.61
CA PHE A 327 10.67 -11.12 -3.31
C PHE A 327 9.64 -11.76 -4.23
N SER A 328 8.39 -11.33 -4.14
CA SER A 328 7.32 -11.69 -5.07
C SER A 328 6.98 -10.46 -5.92
N ARG A 329 7.13 -10.57 -7.23
CA ARG A 329 6.79 -9.47 -8.16
C ARG A 329 5.32 -9.12 -8.11
N GLU A 330 4.46 -10.12 -7.99
CA GLU A 330 3.00 -9.94 -7.90
C GLU A 330 2.55 -9.29 -6.59
N ASP A 331 3.32 -9.47 -5.51
CA ASP A 331 3.05 -8.85 -4.23
C ASP A 331 3.57 -7.40 -4.18
N TYR A 332 4.64 -7.14 -4.93
CA TYR A 332 5.31 -5.85 -4.91
C TYR A 332 4.76 -4.88 -5.95
N TYR A 333 4.57 -5.32 -7.21
CA TYR A 333 4.06 -4.46 -8.27
C TYR A 333 2.57 -4.67 -8.51
N PRO A 334 1.74 -3.60 -8.50
CA PRO A 334 0.34 -3.68 -8.90
C PRO A 334 0.19 -4.22 -10.33
N SER A 335 -0.86 -5.01 -10.58
CA SER A 335 -1.09 -5.71 -11.85
C SER A 335 -1.20 -4.80 -13.08
N GLY A 336 -1.57 -3.54 -12.89
CA GLY A 336 -1.65 -2.54 -13.97
C GLY A 336 -0.31 -1.89 -14.36
N TRP A 337 0.79 -2.20 -13.68
CA TRP A 337 2.09 -1.63 -13.97
C TRP A 337 2.78 -2.38 -15.13
N ILE A 338 3.57 -1.66 -15.92
CA ILE A 338 4.22 -2.20 -17.13
C ILE A 338 5.69 -2.50 -16.82
N GLY A 339 6.05 -3.78 -16.85
CA GLY A 339 7.44 -4.20 -16.72
C GLY A 339 8.20 -4.09 -18.05
N LEU A 340 9.36 -3.43 -18.04
CA LEU A 340 10.32 -3.42 -19.15
C LEU A 340 11.67 -3.97 -18.68
N SER A 341 12.42 -4.58 -19.60
CA SER A 341 13.76 -5.14 -19.35
C SER A 341 14.78 -4.62 -20.37
#